data_656a4344e133e1fe1654e0f7bc3593f6
#
_entry.id   656a4344e133e1fe1654e0f7bc3593f6
#
_cell.length_a   1.000
_cell.length_b   1.000
_cell.length_c   1.000
_cell.angle_alpha   90.00
_cell.angle_beta   90.00
_cell.angle_gamma   90.00
#
_symmetry.space_group_name_H-M   'P 1'
#
loop_
_entity.id
_entity.type
_entity.pdbx_description
1 polymer ?
#
loop_
_entity_poly.entity_id
_entity_poly.type
_entity_poly.pdbx_seq_one_letter_code
_entity_poly.pdbx_strand_id
1 'polypeptide(L)'
;MAKWSESEALAWYKEQDWIVGCNYLPSNAINQLEMFQPETFDSEINKRELSWANNLGFNSVRVYLHDLLWNDPETFKDILDRFLNICDQNNIRPILVLFDDCHRPFPKLGIQPKPVTGVHNSGWKQSPGMAIVLSLIHI
;
A
#
# COMPACT_ATOMS: atom_id res chain seq x y z
N MET A 1 -11.33 -2.41 -19.11
CA MET A 1 -12.58 -2.62 -18.34
C MET A 1 -13.50 -1.44 -18.57
N ALA A 2 -14.80 -1.67 -18.72
CA ALA A 2 -15.76 -0.58 -18.79
C ALA A 2 -15.89 0.09 -17.42
N LYS A 3 -16.13 1.42 -17.41
CA LYS A 3 -16.44 2.18 -16.19
C LYS A 3 -17.81 1.73 -15.66
N TRP A 4 -17.92 1.53 -14.36
CA TRP A 4 -19.21 1.26 -13.72
C TRP A 4 -20.19 2.44 -13.95
N SER A 5 -21.44 2.12 -14.17
CA SER A 5 -22.51 3.11 -14.09
C SER A 5 -22.73 3.57 -12.65
N GLU A 6 -23.36 4.71 -12.47
CA GLU A 6 -23.70 5.22 -11.15
C GLU A 6 -24.58 4.23 -10.35
N SER A 7 -25.53 3.59 -11.03
CA SER A 7 -26.42 2.59 -10.41
C SER A 7 -25.68 1.33 -9.95
N GLU A 8 -24.71 0.85 -10.72
CA GLU A 8 -23.88 -0.29 -10.32
C GLU A 8 -23.01 0.05 -9.11
N ALA A 9 -22.38 1.22 -9.12
CA ALA A 9 -21.55 1.68 -8.00
C ALA A 9 -22.37 1.85 -6.71
N LEU A 10 -23.57 2.44 -6.80
CA LEU A 10 -24.47 2.63 -5.67
C LEU A 10 -25.04 1.30 -5.15
N ALA A 11 -25.37 0.36 -6.03
CA ALA A 11 -25.82 -0.97 -5.64
C ALA A 11 -24.74 -1.71 -4.87
N TRP A 12 -23.52 -1.73 -5.42
CA TRP A 12 -22.35 -2.32 -4.74
C TRP A 12 -22.12 -1.70 -3.36
N TYR A 13 -22.15 -0.34 -3.26
CA TYR A 13 -21.92 0.36 -2.00
C TYR A 13 -22.95 0.02 -0.92
N LYS A 14 -24.22 -0.14 -1.29
CA LYS A 14 -25.30 -0.50 -0.37
C LYS A 14 -25.17 -1.90 0.22
N GLU A 15 -24.48 -2.79 -0.46
CA GLU A 15 -24.21 -4.16 -0.01
C GLU A 15 -23.01 -4.26 0.93
N GLN A 16 -22.24 -3.16 1.08
CA GLN A 16 -21.06 -3.17 1.94
C GLN A 16 -21.42 -2.85 3.38
N ASP A 17 -20.77 -3.57 4.29
CA ASP A 17 -20.77 -3.21 5.70
C ASP A 17 -20.09 -1.86 5.91
N TRP A 18 -20.39 -1.21 7.05
CA TRP A 18 -19.70 0.02 7.43
C TRP A 18 -18.19 -0.20 7.43
N ILE A 19 -17.46 0.64 6.69
CA ILE A 19 -16.00 0.52 6.56
C ILE A 19 -15.32 1.00 7.84
N VAL A 20 -14.58 0.11 8.49
CA VAL A 20 -13.77 0.39 9.69
C VAL A 20 -12.35 -0.06 9.42
N GLY A 21 -11.37 0.83 9.58
CA GLY A 21 -9.99 0.47 9.29
C GLY A 21 -8.99 1.57 9.62
N CYS A 22 -7.75 1.36 9.20
CA CYS A 22 -6.64 2.28 9.44
C CYS A 22 -5.67 2.31 8.25
N ASN A 23 -4.69 3.22 8.31
CA ASN A 23 -3.49 3.10 7.48
C ASN A 23 -2.70 1.89 7.97
N TYR A 24 -2.27 1.05 7.05
CA TYR A 24 -1.49 -0.13 7.37
C TYR A 24 -0.11 -0.08 6.73
N LEU A 25 0.88 -0.37 7.54
CA LEU A 25 2.24 -0.67 7.18
C LEU A 25 2.70 -1.76 8.16
N PRO A 26 3.25 -2.89 7.70
CA PRO A 26 3.66 -3.96 8.61
C PRO A 26 4.80 -3.51 9.51
N SER A 27 4.87 -4.07 10.72
CA SER A 27 5.81 -3.63 11.77
C SER A 27 7.29 -3.77 11.40
N ASN A 28 7.61 -4.57 10.39
CA ASN A 28 8.96 -4.75 9.87
C ASN A 28 9.34 -3.77 8.74
N ALA A 29 8.42 -2.94 8.27
CA ALA A 29 8.66 -2.00 7.19
C ALA A 29 8.62 -0.54 7.67
N ILE A 30 9.50 0.31 7.14
CA ILE A 30 9.52 1.75 7.43
C ILE A 30 8.71 2.56 6.41
N ASN A 31 8.49 2.02 5.23
CA ASN A 31 7.80 2.69 4.14
C ASN A 31 7.22 1.69 3.13
N GLN A 32 6.49 2.22 2.15
CA GLN A 32 5.82 1.44 1.12
C GLN A 32 6.77 0.64 0.21
N LEU A 33 8.02 1.05 0.05
CA LEU A 33 9.02 0.26 -0.69
C LEU A 33 9.41 -0.99 0.10
N GLU A 34 9.76 -0.82 1.38
CA GLU A 34 10.15 -1.95 2.24
C GLU A 34 8.99 -2.93 2.44
N MET A 35 7.75 -2.45 2.43
CA MET A 35 6.56 -3.30 2.49
C MET A 35 6.42 -4.24 1.29
N PHE A 36 6.80 -3.81 0.09
CA PHE A 36 6.49 -4.54 -1.16
C PHE A 36 7.71 -4.95 -1.99
N GLN A 37 8.93 -4.71 -1.54
CA GLN A 37 10.13 -5.24 -2.20
C GLN A 37 10.28 -6.75 -1.94
N PRO A 38 10.78 -7.54 -2.91
CA PRO A 38 10.91 -9.00 -2.77
C PRO A 38 11.81 -9.42 -1.60
N GLU A 39 12.85 -8.63 -1.31
CA GLU A 39 13.81 -8.92 -0.24
C GLU A 39 13.25 -8.67 1.17
N THR A 40 12.17 -7.90 1.29
CA THR A 40 11.66 -7.41 2.58
C THR A 40 10.20 -7.74 2.82
N PHE A 41 9.47 -8.18 1.79
CA PHE A 41 8.07 -8.61 1.93
C PHE A 41 7.96 -9.85 2.82
N ASP A 42 7.25 -9.73 3.93
CA ASP A 42 7.03 -10.81 4.89
C ASP A 42 5.55 -11.20 4.99
N SER A 43 5.21 -12.34 4.39
CA SER A 43 3.83 -12.86 4.40
C SER A 43 3.35 -13.22 5.81
N GLU A 44 4.24 -13.70 6.68
CA GLU A 44 3.84 -14.16 8.02
C GLU A 44 3.55 -12.99 8.95
N ILE A 45 4.31 -11.91 8.85
CA ILE A 45 4.01 -10.66 9.55
C ILE A 45 2.68 -10.10 9.06
N ASN A 46 2.48 -9.98 7.75
CA ASN A 46 1.21 -9.49 7.19
C ASN A 46 0.01 -10.34 7.64
N LYS A 47 0.10 -11.67 7.59
CA LYS A 47 -0.97 -12.57 8.07
C LYS A 47 -1.30 -12.32 9.53
N ARG A 48 -0.30 -12.26 10.38
CA ARG A 48 -0.46 -12.06 11.83
C ARG A 48 -1.14 -10.72 12.12
N GLU A 49 -0.64 -9.65 11.53
CA GLU A 49 -1.10 -8.29 11.85
C GLU A 49 -2.49 -8.01 11.27
N LEU A 50 -2.79 -8.50 10.06
CA LEU A 50 -4.13 -8.39 9.48
C LEU A 50 -5.14 -9.27 10.22
N SER A 51 -4.73 -10.43 10.75
CA SER A 51 -5.55 -11.22 11.66
C SER A 51 -5.88 -10.44 12.95
N TRP A 52 -4.92 -9.73 13.54
CA TRP A 52 -5.20 -8.86 14.68
C TRP A 52 -6.17 -7.73 14.32
N ALA A 53 -5.99 -7.10 13.16
CA ALA A 53 -6.90 -6.05 12.69
C ALA A 53 -8.34 -6.58 12.56
N ASN A 54 -8.53 -7.74 11.91
CA ASN A 54 -9.83 -8.39 11.82
C ASN A 54 -10.46 -8.71 13.20
N ASN A 55 -9.67 -9.25 14.13
CA ASN A 55 -10.12 -9.54 15.48
C ASN A 55 -10.54 -8.28 16.28
N LEU A 56 -10.01 -7.11 15.91
CA LEU A 56 -10.42 -5.81 16.45
C LEU A 56 -11.65 -5.22 15.74
N GLY A 57 -12.19 -5.92 14.74
CA GLY A 57 -13.36 -5.49 13.98
C GLY A 57 -13.05 -4.62 12.77
N PHE A 58 -11.78 -4.54 12.32
CA PHE A 58 -11.45 -3.87 11.06
C PHE A 58 -11.85 -4.75 9.88
N ASN A 59 -12.43 -4.14 8.87
CA ASN A 59 -12.77 -4.76 7.59
C ASN A 59 -12.07 -4.09 6.40
N SER A 60 -11.23 -3.08 6.65
CA SER A 60 -10.46 -2.39 5.61
C SER A 60 -9.12 -1.90 6.15
N VAL A 61 -8.13 -1.80 5.27
CA VAL A 61 -6.87 -1.11 5.50
C VAL A 61 -6.51 -0.25 4.29
N ARG A 62 -5.88 0.89 4.53
CA ARG A 62 -5.32 1.73 3.46
C ARG A 62 -3.83 1.51 3.38
N VAL A 63 -3.34 1.09 2.22
CA VAL A 63 -1.93 0.85 1.94
C VAL A 63 -1.46 1.68 0.76
N TYR A 64 -0.21 2.10 0.78
CA TYR A 64 0.39 2.93 -0.24
C TYR A 64 1.30 2.09 -1.13
N LEU A 65 1.12 2.21 -2.43
CA LEU A 65 2.00 1.64 -3.44
C LEU A 65 3.10 2.63 -3.82
N HIS A 66 4.06 2.19 -4.63
CA HIS A 66 5.14 3.05 -5.11
C HIS A 66 5.47 2.74 -6.57
N ASP A 67 5.66 3.78 -7.38
CA ASP A 67 5.97 3.68 -8.81
C ASP A 67 7.25 2.87 -9.11
N LEU A 68 8.28 2.97 -8.27
CA LEU A 68 9.53 2.22 -8.46
C LEU A 68 9.35 0.69 -8.41
N LEU A 69 8.30 0.18 -7.78
CA LEU A 69 8.00 -1.26 -7.76
C LEU A 69 7.64 -1.77 -9.16
N TRP A 70 7.15 -0.89 -10.04
CA TRP A 70 6.86 -1.20 -11.44
C TRP A 70 8.11 -1.34 -12.32
N ASN A 71 9.31 -1.14 -11.80
CA ASN A 71 10.54 -1.47 -12.52
C ASN A 71 10.67 -2.99 -12.76
N ASP A 72 10.05 -3.81 -11.91
CA ASP A 72 9.84 -5.25 -12.13
C ASP A 72 8.35 -5.57 -11.91
N PRO A 73 7.51 -5.40 -12.93
CA PRO A 73 6.06 -5.54 -12.79
C PRO A 73 5.60 -6.97 -12.50
N GLU A 74 6.33 -7.99 -12.93
CA GLU A 74 5.94 -9.37 -12.70
C GLU A 74 6.17 -9.75 -11.22
N THR A 75 7.32 -9.44 -10.67
CA THR A 75 7.61 -9.64 -9.25
C THR A 75 6.67 -8.81 -8.37
N PHE A 76 6.40 -7.55 -8.73
CA PHE A 76 5.49 -6.71 -7.96
C PHE A 76 4.05 -7.23 -7.97
N LYS A 77 3.55 -7.70 -9.10
CA LYS A 77 2.21 -8.30 -9.19
C LYS A 77 2.09 -9.54 -8.31
N ASP A 78 3.10 -10.44 -8.33
CA ASP A 78 3.12 -11.63 -7.46
C ASP A 78 3.04 -11.24 -5.97
N ILE A 79 3.85 -10.27 -5.54
CA ILE A 79 3.84 -9.79 -4.16
C ILE A 79 2.50 -9.16 -3.80
N LEU A 80 1.94 -8.33 -4.69
CA LEU A 80 0.65 -7.70 -4.48
C LEU A 80 -0.48 -8.74 -4.40
N ASP A 81 -0.48 -9.74 -5.28
CA ASP A 81 -1.46 -10.83 -5.24
C ASP A 81 -1.37 -11.62 -3.93
N ARG A 82 -0.16 -11.91 -3.46
CA ARG A 82 0.04 -12.56 -2.14
C ARG A 82 -0.50 -11.69 -1.01
N PHE A 83 -0.27 -10.39 -1.02
CA PHE A 83 -0.82 -9.46 -0.03
C PHE A 83 -2.36 -9.42 -0.09
N LEU A 84 -2.94 -9.32 -1.30
CA LEU A 84 -4.39 -9.31 -1.49
C LEU A 84 -5.04 -10.62 -1.01
N ASN A 85 -4.42 -11.76 -1.27
CA ASN A 85 -4.88 -13.06 -0.75
C ASN A 85 -4.85 -13.11 0.79
N ILE A 86 -3.83 -12.52 1.43
CA ILE A 86 -3.77 -12.43 2.90
C ILE A 86 -4.91 -11.53 3.42
N CYS A 87 -5.18 -10.42 2.76
CA CYS A 87 -6.30 -9.54 3.11
C CYS A 87 -7.64 -10.28 3.00
N ASP A 88 -7.87 -10.99 1.90
CA ASP A 88 -9.10 -11.75 1.67
C ASP A 88 -9.32 -12.84 2.74
N GLN A 89 -8.27 -13.61 3.07
CA GLN A 89 -8.30 -14.62 4.15
C GLN A 89 -8.65 -14.05 5.53
N ASN A 90 -8.44 -12.76 5.73
CA ASN A 90 -8.76 -12.05 6.96
C ASN A 90 -10.01 -11.16 6.84
N ASN A 91 -10.82 -11.27 5.78
CA ASN A 91 -11.99 -10.45 5.51
C ASN A 91 -11.68 -8.94 5.51
N ILE A 92 -10.50 -8.55 5.09
CA ILE A 92 -10.04 -7.15 4.99
C ILE A 92 -10.01 -6.74 3.53
N ARG A 93 -10.63 -5.62 3.19
CA ARG A 93 -10.62 -5.01 1.86
C ARG A 93 -9.60 -3.87 1.83
N PRO A 94 -8.46 -4.01 1.13
CA PRO A 94 -7.47 -2.95 1.07
C PRO A 94 -7.90 -1.82 0.13
N ILE A 95 -7.65 -0.58 0.55
CA ILE A 95 -7.70 0.63 -0.27
C ILE A 95 -6.28 0.89 -0.74
N LEU A 96 -6.04 0.73 -2.05
CA LEU A 96 -4.71 0.92 -2.64
C LEU A 96 -4.53 2.38 -3.05
N VAL A 97 -3.55 3.06 -2.45
CA VAL A 97 -3.17 4.43 -2.79
C VAL A 97 -2.02 4.38 -3.79
N LEU A 98 -2.26 4.88 -5.00
CA LEU A 98 -1.29 4.79 -6.09
C LEU A 98 -0.17 5.82 -5.98
N PHE A 99 -0.46 7.02 -5.47
CA PHE A 99 0.47 8.15 -5.43
C PHE A 99 0.47 8.81 -4.05
N ASP A 100 1.65 9.28 -3.65
CA ASP A 100 1.88 9.98 -2.39
C ASP A 100 2.96 11.06 -2.61
N ASP A 101 2.56 12.32 -2.69
CA ASP A 101 3.41 13.44 -3.12
C ASP A 101 4.00 14.25 -1.96
N CYS A 102 3.77 13.88 -0.72
CA CYS A 102 4.09 14.73 0.44
C CYS A 102 5.30 14.29 1.29
N HIS A 103 6.06 13.28 0.86
CA HIS A 103 7.18 12.73 1.62
C HIS A 103 8.54 12.98 0.97
N ARG A 104 9.58 12.21 1.33
CA ARG A 104 10.94 12.42 0.81
C ARG A 104 10.98 12.26 -0.70
N PRO A 105 11.44 13.29 -1.46
CA PRO A 105 11.20 13.42 -2.89
C PRO A 105 12.08 12.53 -3.79
N PHE A 106 13.16 11.92 -3.25
CA PHE A 106 14.11 11.11 -4.01
C PHE A 106 14.14 9.67 -3.51
N PRO A 107 13.11 8.86 -3.86
CA PRO A 107 13.04 7.46 -3.47
C PRO A 107 14.10 6.63 -4.20
N LYS A 108 14.51 5.52 -3.56
CA LYS A 108 15.38 4.49 -4.17
C LYS A 108 14.95 3.13 -3.66
N LEU A 109 14.99 2.12 -4.52
CA LEU A 109 14.87 0.71 -4.15
C LEU A 109 16.05 0.26 -3.28
N GLY A 110 15.91 -0.92 -2.67
CA GLY A 110 16.92 -1.51 -1.81
C GLY A 110 16.75 -1.14 -0.34
N ILE A 111 17.85 -1.17 0.41
CA ILE A 111 17.85 -0.94 1.86
C ILE A 111 17.30 0.44 2.19
N GLN A 112 16.26 0.46 3.01
CA GLN A 112 15.64 1.70 3.46
C GLN A 112 16.34 2.25 4.72
N PRO A 113 16.32 3.56 4.93
CA PRO A 113 16.93 4.17 6.11
C PRO A 113 16.18 3.76 7.39
N LYS A 114 16.91 3.66 8.51
CA LYS A 114 16.27 3.46 9.81
C LYS A 114 15.33 4.63 10.16
N PRO A 115 14.24 4.36 10.91
CA PRO A 115 13.34 5.42 11.36
C PRO A 115 14.07 6.40 12.30
N VAL A 116 13.67 7.66 12.23
CA VAL A 116 14.13 8.68 13.17
C VAL A 116 13.11 8.75 14.31
N THR A 117 13.53 8.38 15.51
CA THR A 117 12.66 8.35 16.69
C THR A 117 12.03 9.73 16.94
N GLY A 118 10.72 9.76 17.15
CA GLY A 118 9.96 10.98 17.40
C GLY A 118 9.64 11.81 16.16
N VAL A 119 10.05 11.37 14.96
CA VAL A 119 9.72 12.03 13.70
C VAL A 119 8.69 11.21 12.94
N HIS A 120 7.49 11.77 12.79
CA HIS A 120 6.41 11.14 12.06
C HIS A 120 6.79 10.88 10.59
N ASN A 121 6.52 9.67 10.11
CA ASN A 121 6.78 9.24 8.73
C ASN A 121 8.22 9.51 8.25
N SER A 122 9.20 9.41 9.14
CA SER A 122 10.59 9.79 8.87
C SER A 122 11.25 9.02 7.71
N GLY A 123 10.77 7.83 7.38
CA GLY A 123 11.27 6.98 6.29
C GLY A 123 10.41 6.96 5.04
N TRP A 124 9.23 7.58 5.05
CA TRP A 124 8.30 7.54 3.93
C TRP A 124 8.85 8.23 2.69
N LYS A 125 8.42 7.77 1.51
CA LYS A 125 8.92 8.20 0.21
C LYS A 125 7.78 8.74 -0.65
N GLN A 126 8.09 9.80 -1.39
CA GLN A 126 7.18 10.35 -2.40
C GLN A 126 7.04 9.36 -3.57
N SER A 127 5.81 9.17 -4.06
CA SER A 127 5.51 8.39 -5.26
C SER A 127 4.48 9.12 -6.15
N PRO A 128 4.80 9.42 -7.43
CA PRO A 128 6.11 9.25 -8.05
C PRO A 128 7.15 10.19 -7.47
N GLY A 129 8.42 9.76 -7.51
CA GLY A 129 9.52 10.59 -7.04
C GLY A 129 9.69 11.89 -7.85
N MET A 130 10.31 12.91 -7.25
CA MET A 130 10.46 14.24 -7.85
C MET A 130 11.14 14.22 -9.24
N ALA A 131 12.05 13.29 -9.47
CA ALA A 131 12.70 13.14 -10.78
C ALA A 131 11.69 12.83 -11.89
N ILE A 132 10.68 11.99 -11.61
CA ILE A 132 9.61 11.67 -12.57
C ILE A 132 8.65 12.86 -12.70
N VAL A 133 8.24 13.46 -11.59
CA VAL A 133 7.37 14.64 -11.61
C VAL A 133 7.96 15.76 -12.48
N LEU A 134 9.25 16.07 -12.30
CA LEU A 134 9.92 17.10 -13.08
C LEU A 134 10.07 16.70 -14.56
N SER A 135 10.23 15.43 -14.88
CA SER A 135 10.30 14.98 -16.27
C SER A 135 8.97 15.12 -17.01
N LEU A 136 7.84 15.01 -16.30
CA LEU A 136 6.50 15.16 -16.86
C LEU A 136 6.10 16.62 -17.09
N ILE A 137 6.71 17.58 -16.38
CA ILE A 137 6.43 19.01 -16.54
C ILE A 137 6.96 19.56 -17.90
N HIS A 138 7.85 18.84 -18.55
CA HIS A 138 8.48 19.24 -19.83
C HIS A 138 7.86 18.56 -21.06
N ILE A 139 6.76 17.84 -20.89
CA ILE A 139 5.92 17.32 -21.98
C ILE A 139 4.79 18.34 -22.23
#